data_8150e10164ae4763d6f935120b9cabe8
#
_entry.id   8150e10164ae4763d6f935120b9cabe8
#
_cell.length_a   1.000
_cell.length_b   1.000
_cell.length_c   1.000
_cell.angle_alpha   90.00
_cell.angle_beta   90.00
_cell.angle_gamma   90.00
#
_symmetry.space_group_name_H-M   'P 1'
#
loop_
_entity.id
_entity.type
_entity.pdbx_description
1 polymer ?
#
loop_
_entity_poly.entity_id
_entity_poly.type
_entity_poly.pdbx_seq_one_letter_code
_entity_poly.pdbx_strand_id
1 'polypeptide(L)'
;QNMPNPFTDNTVIKYIIPQDAQKANLLIYNMSGKQIEQFTLSQKGEGSVTLAGSQLEAGMYLYSLIVDGNVIDVKRMILTK
;
A
#
# COMPACT_ATOMS: atom_id res chain seq x y z
N GLN A 1 -8.64 -5.52 3.02
CA GLN A 1 -8.60 -4.56 1.97
C GLN A 1 -8.85 -3.15 2.48
N ASN A 2 -8.04 -2.24 2.02
CA ASN A 2 -8.20 -0.85 2.39
C ASN A 2 -9.34 -0.28 1.58
N MET A 3 -10.40 0.08 2.23
CA MET A 3 -11.48 0.75 1.57
C MET A 3 -11.08 2.18 1.40
N PRO A 4 -11.49 2.79 0.32
CA PRO A 4 -11.17 4.16 0.13
C PRO A 4 -11.79 4.90 1.24
N ASN A 5 -10.99 5.36 2.07
CA ASN A 5 -11.49 6.07 3.15
C ASN A 5 -10.68 7.28 3.27
N PRO A 6 -11.27 8.34 3.70
CA PRO A 6 -10.45 9.40 4.23
C PRO A 6 -9.84 8.89 5.52
N PHE A 7 -8.55 9.12 5.69
CA PHE A 7 -7.92 8.82 6.96
C PHE A 7 -7.06 10.01 7.37
N THR A 8 -6.94 10.23 8.69
CA THR A 8 -6.18 11.35 9.20
C THR A 8 -4.97 10.92 9.98
N ASP A 9 -5.03 9.77 10.63
CA ASP A 9 -3.91 9.27 11.41
C ASP A 9 -3.22 8.15 10.68
N ASN A 10 -3.80 6.96 10.77
CA ASN A 10 -3.20 5.77 10.19
C ASN A 10 -4.21 5.06 9.34
N THR A 11 -3.72 4.34 8.35
CA THR A 11 -4.56 3.38 7.65
C THR A 11 -3.82 2.06 7.61
N VAL A 12 -4.58 0.98 7.69
CA VAL A 12 -4.05 -0.38 7.61
C VAL A 12 -4.33 -0.91 6.23
N ILE A 13 -3.30 -1.28 5.51
CA ILE A 13 -3.42 -1.86 4.18
C ILE A 13 -3.28 -3.36 4.33
N LYS A 14 -4.34 -4.09 3.99
CA LYS A 14 -4.35 -5.54 4.05
C LYS A 14 -4.04 -6.11 2.70
N TYR A 15 -3.35 -7.23 2.68
CA TYR A 15 -2.96 -7.86 1.44
C TYR A 15 -2.89 -9.37 1.63
N ILE A 16 -2.91 -10.08 0.50
CA ILE A 16 -2.75 -11.52 0.48
C ILE A 16 -1.68 -11.84 -0.54
N ILE A 17 -0.65 -12.56 -0.10
CA ILE A 17 0.47 -12.94 -0.96
C ILE A 17 0.36 -14.43 -1.24
N PRO A 18 0.41 -14.84 -2.51
CA PRO A 18 0.34 -16.27 -2.84
C PRO A 18 1.45 -17.05 -2.18
N GLN A 19 1.15 -18.28 -1.82
CA GLN A 19 2.10 -19.12 -1.10
C GLN A 19 3.34 -19.46 -1.92
N ASP A 20 3.24 -19.45 -3.23
CA ASP A 20 4.35 -19.77 -4.10
C ASP A 20 5.16 -18.56 -4.53
N ALA A 21 4.84 -17.38 -3.99
CA ALA A 21 5.56 -16.16 -4.33
C ALA A 21 6.97 -16.19 -3.78
N GLN A 22 7.92 -15.65 -4.54
CA GLN A 22 9.30 -15.54 -4.12
C GLN A 22 9.55 -14.25 -3.35
N LYS A 23 8.97 -13.16 -3.82
CA LYS A 23 9.11 -11.88 -3.14
C LYS A 23 7.91 -11.00 -3.45
N ALA A 24 7.66 -10.06 -2.55
CA ALA A 24 6.53 -9.15 -2.69
C ALA A 24 6.90 -7.79 -2.11
N ASN A 25 6.33 -6.76 -2.70
CA ASN A 25 6.52 -5.38 -2.27
C ASN A 25 5.22 -4.64 -2.36
N LEU A 26 5.06 -3.66 -1.48
CA LEU A 26 3.94 -2.73 -1.54
C LEU A 26 4.51 -1.35 -1.78
N LEU A 27 4.09 -0.70 -2.83
CA LEU A 27 4.57 0.63 -3.21
C LEU A 27 3.46 1.64 -3.06
N ILE A 28 3.78 2.80 -2.51
CA ILE A 28 2.84 3.90 -2.34
C ILE A 28 3.30 5.03 -3.26
N TYR A 29 2.37 5.56 -4.06
CA TYR A 29 2.65 6.65 -5.00
C TYR A 29 1.72 7.83 -4.74
N ASN A 30 2.22 9.04 -5.01
CA ASN A 30 1.33 10.18 -5.06
C ASN A 30 0.70 10.26 -6.45
N MET A 31 -0.16 11.25 -6.66
CA MET A 31 -0.91 11.33 -7.91
C MET A 31 -0.09 11.82 -9.09
N SER A 32 1.11 12.33 -8.84
CA SER A 32 2.01 12.64 -9.94
C SER A 32 2.85 11.44 -10.37
N GLY A 33 2.62 10.30 -9.70
CA GLY A 33 3.32 9.07 -10.05
C GLY A 33 4.63 8.87 -9.31
N LYS A 34 4.94 9.73 -8.37
CA LYS A 34 6.18 9.60 -7.61
C LYS A 34 6.00 8.59 -6.50
N GLN A 35 6.92 7.63 -6.42
CA GLN A 35 6.92 6.66 -5.34
C GLN A 35 7.39 7.35 -4.06
N ILE A 36 6.59 7.26 -3.01
CA ILE A 36 6.90 7.93 -1.75
C ILE A 36 7.22 6.96 -0.62
N GLU A 37 6.79 5.69 -0.73
CA GLU A 37 7.05 4.68 0.27
C GLU A 37 7.17 3.33 -0.39
N GLN A 38 7.91 2.43 0.26
CA GLN A 38 8.02 1.06 -0.20
C GLN A 38 8.14 0.16 1.01
N PHE A 39 7.39 -0.93 0.99
CA PHE A 39 7.48 -1.96 2.03
C PHE A 39 7.87 -3.28 1.38
N THR A 40 8.87 -3.93 1.93
CA THR A 40 9.23 -5.28 1.52
C THR A 40 8.44 -6.25 2.38
N LEU A 41 7.69 -7.13 1.75
CA LEU A 41 6.80 -8.04 2.45
C LEU A 41 7.42 -9.42 2.46
N SER A 42 7.60 -9.98 3.65
CA SER A 42 8.31 -11.25 3.79
C SER A 42 7.40 -12.41 4.13
N GLN A 43 6.20 -12.13 4.65
CA GLN A 43 5.29 -13.19 5.02
C GLN A 43 4.33 -13.48 3.89
N LYS A 44 4.07 -14.75 3.65
CA LYS A 44 3.10 -15.17 2.66
C LYS A 44 1.73 -15.28 3.30
N GLY A 45 0.70 -15.31 2.45
CA GLY A 45 -0.66 -15.35 2.95
C GLY A 45 -1.12 -13.97 3.35
N GLU A 46 -2.01 -13.90 4.32
CA GLU A 46 -2.59 -12.64 4.75
C GLU A 46 -1.59 -11.84 5.57
N GLY A 47 -1.58 -10.55 5.33
CA GLY A 47 -0.74 -9.65 6.10
C GLY A 47 -1.27 -8.25 6.02
N SER A 48 -0.59 -7.32 6.70
CA SER A 48 -0.98 -5.92 6.67
C SER A 48 0.22 -5.04 6.97
N VAL A 49 0.14 -3.80 6.49
CA VAL A 49 1.07 -2.74 6.89
C VAL A 49 0.25 -1.55 7.32
N THR A 50 0.80 -0.79 8.26
CA THR A 50 0.17 0.43 8.73
C THR A 50 0.90 1.61 8.14
N LEU A 51 0.16 2.49 7.48
CA LEU A 51 0.71 3.69 6.89
C LEU A 51 0.34 4.86 7.78
N ALA A 52 1.37 5.59 8.24
CA ALA A 52 1.16 6.71 9.14
C ALA A 52 0.84 7.97 8.34
N GLY A 53 -0.35 8.51 8.54
CA GLY A 53 -0.77 9.70 7.82
C GLY A 53 0.00 10.94 8.20
N SER A 54 0.59 10.96 9.39
CA SER A 54 1.31 12.15 9.85
C SER A 54 2.56 12.42 9.01
N GLN A 55 3.06 11.45 8.27
CA GLN A 55 4.26 11.61 7.47
C GLN A 55 3.96 11.99 6.03
N LEU A 56 2.69 12.13 5.69
CA LEU A 56 2.28 12.40 4.32
C LEU A 56 1.45 13.68 4.29
N GLU A 57 1.48 14.33 3.14
CA GLU A 57 0.61 15.48 2.92
C GLU A 57 -0.79 15.00 2.59
N ALA A 58 -1.78 15.84 2.87
CA ALA A 58 -3.14 15.52 2.51
C ALA A 58 -3.25 15.36 1.00
N GLY A 59 -4.05 14.42 0.56
CA GLY A 59 -4.24 14.19 -0.86
C GLY A 59 -4.57 12.76 -1.16
N MET A 60 -4.53 12.46 -2.44
CA MET A 60 -4.86 11.14 -2.94
C MET A 60 -3.60 10.38 -3.26
N TYR A 61 -3.60 9.10 -2.94
CA TYR A 61 -2.46 8.21 -3.14
C TYR A 61 -2.93 6.91 -3.76
N LEU A 62 -2.00 6.24 -4.44
CA LEU A 62 -2.24 4.89 -4.96
C LEU A 62 -1.25 3.95 -4.30
N TYR A 63 -1.68 2.72 -4.07
CA TYR A 63 -0.72 1.69 -3.68
C TYR A 63 -0.83 0.51 -4.61
N SER A 64 0.31 -0.15 -4.83
CA SER A 64 0.42 -1.31 -5.70
C SER A 64 1.03 -2.45 -4.93
N LEU A 65 0.43 -3.63 -5.05
CA LEU A 65 1.03 -4.85 -4.54
C LEU A 65 1.72 -5.55 -5.69
N ILE A 66 3.02 -5.75 -5.55
CA ILE A 66 3.85 -6.36 -6.59
C ILE A 66 4.36 -7.69 -6.08
N VAL A 67 4.10 -8.75 -6.83
CA VAL A 67 4.53 -10.10 -6.48
C VAL A 67 5.36 -10.62 -7.63
N ASP A 68 6.60 -10.99 -7.32
CA ASP A 68 7.54 -11.54 -8.32
C ASP A 68 7.65 -10.65 -9.54
N GLY A 69 7.66 -9.33 -9.31
CA GLY A 69 7.81 -8.36 -10.37
C GLY A 69 6.54 -7.98 -11.10
N ASN A 70 5.40 -8.56 -10.73
CA ASN A 70 4.13 -8.29 -11.40
C ASN A 70 3.19 -7.54 -10.46
N VAL A 71 2.55 -6.51 -10.99
CA VAL A 71 1.53 -5.78 -10.23
C VAL A 71 0.28 -6.63 -10.20
N ILE A 72 -0.15 -7.04 -9.01
CA ILE A 72 -1.32 -7.89 -8.89
C ILE A 72 -2.51 -7.16 -8.28
N ASP A 73 -2.31 -5.96 -7.72
CA ASP A 73 -3.41 -5.18 -7.17
C ASP A 73 -3.01 -3.71 -7.10
N VAL A 74 -3.96 -2.82 -7.37
CA VAL A 74 -3.77 -1.37 -7.27
C VAL A 74 -5.00 -0.79 -6.61
N LYS A 75 -4.81 0.01 -5.57
CA LYS A 75 -5.91 0.63 -4.84
C LYS A 75 -5.61 2.09 -4.59
N ARG A 76 -6.65 2.82 -4.26
CA ARG A 76 -6.58 4.27 -4.03
C ARG A 76 -6.87 4.57 -2.56
N MET A 77 -6.17 5.56 -2.02
CA MET A 77 -6.38 6.04 -0.66
C MET A 77 -6.51 7.55 -0.67
N ILE A 78 -7.20 8.10 0.31
CA ILE A 78 -7.34 9.53 0.47
C ILE A 78 -6.95 9.89 1.89
N LEU A 79 -5.96 10.79 2.01
CA LEU A 79 -5.54 11.31 3.31
C LEU A 79 -6.10 12.70 3.49
N THR A 80 -6.83 12.90 4.57
CA THR A 80 -7.38 14.20 4.93
C THR A 80 -6.69 14.70 6.20
N LYS A 81 -6.58 15.99 6.30
CA LYS A 81 -6.02 16.62 7.50
C LYS A 81 -6.80 17.86 7.90
#